data_8bfe1d95e09c930ea91bb34fbfec7004
#
_entry.id   8bfe1d95e09c930ea91bb34fbfec7004
#
_cell.length_a   1.000
_cell.length_b   1.000
_cell.length_c   1.000
_cell.angle_alpha   90.00
_cell.angle_beta   90.00
_cell.angle_gamma   90.00
#
_symmetry.space_group_name_H-M   'P 1'
#
loop_
_entity.id
_entity.type
_entity.pdbx_description
1 polymer ?
#
loop_
_entity_poly.entity_id
_entity_poly.type
_entity_poly.pdbx_seq_one_letter_code
_entity_poly.pdbx_strand_id
1 'polypeptide(L)'
;MSMHIPANAIYDIAPVDSAERILLLMLPGAKNTPQQLADNGFISALREHRLPVDVLALDAHVDLYLERERVEQLLHDTLDNARAHGYRRIWLLGISLGGTGAMLCATQRTAEIDGIFLLAPFLGTRGIIAEVEAAGGLHQWQAGEIVSLDYERALLQKIQNCPLATNDFPPIFLGYGSEDRYRGASIMLSAHLPQQCIAVIPGGHDWETWIVLWQKLLGIKPFTSLPAQI
;
A
#
# COMPACT_ATOMS: atom_id res chain seq x y z
N MET A 1 -12.98 -15.17 19.99
CA MET A 1 -12.52 -13.86 20.50
C MET A 1 -12.74 -12.83 19.36
N SER A 2 -13.14 -11.59 19.67
CA SER A 2 -13.25 -10.54 18.66
C SER A 2 -11.86 -10.05 18.24
N MET A 3 -11.70 -9.67 16.99
CA MET A 3 -10.47 -9.05 16.49
C MET A 3 -10.14 -7.79 17.29
N HIS A 4 -8.90 -7.64 17.72
CA HIS A 4 -8.46 -6.41 18.37
C HIS A 4 -8.36 -5.29 17.32
N ILE A 5 -9.11 -4.23 17.53
CA ILE A 5 -9.10 -3.05 16.65
C ILE A 5 -8.23 -1.98 17.30
N PRO A 6 -7.15 -1.52 16.63
CA PRO A 6 -6.33 -0.42 17.13
C PRO A 6 -7.16 0.84 17.40
N ALA A 7 -6.67 1.69 18.30
CA ALA A 7 -7.34 2.95 18.61
C ALA A 7 -7.54 3.79 17.34
N ASN A 8 -8.67 4.46 17.23
CA ASN A 8 -9.08 5.31 16.10
C ASN A 8 -9.14 4.61 14.73
N ALA A 9 -8.92 3.29 14.65
CA ALA A 9 -9.08 2.55 13.42
C ALA A 9 -10.56 2.34 13.08
N ILE A 10 -10.88 2.22 11.80
CA ILE A 10 -12.20 1.83 11.32
C ILE A 10 -12.15 0.39 10.87
N TYR A 11 -13.03 -0.44 11.42
CA TYR A 11 -13.21 -1.81 10.97
C TYR A 11 -14.61 -1.97 10.37
N ASP A 12 -14.67 -2.24 9.08
CA ASP A 12 -15.90 -2.40 8.30
C ASP A 12 -15.95 -3.81 7.70
N ILE A 13 -16.99 -4.56 8.08
CA ILE A 13 -17.20 -5.93 7.65
C ILE A 13 -18.06 -5.96 6.41
N ALA A 14 -17.63 -6.67 5.38
CA ALA A 14 -18.40 -6.83 4.15
C ALA A 14 -19.76 -7.52 4.43
N PRO A 15 -20.87 -6.97 3.91
CA PRO A 15 -22.19 -7.58 4.06
C PRO A 15 -22.40 -8.79 3.13
N VAL A 16 -21.32 -9.36 2.61
CA VAL A 16 -21.33 -10.50 1.68
C VAL A 16 -20.79 -11.71 2.41
N ASP A 17 -21.58 -12.77 2.43
CA ASP A 17 -21.15 -14.04 3.00
C ASP A 17 -20.18 -14.72 2.03
N SER A 18 -18.98 -15.04 2.48
CA SER A 18 -17.96 -15.73 1.69
C SER A 18 -17.18 -16.68 2.60
N ALA A 19 -16.91 -17.87 2.07
CA ALA A 19 -16.04 -18.84 2.75
C ALA A 19 -14.58 -18.33 2.85
N GLU A 20 -14.17 -17.48 1.92
CA GLU A 20 -12.87 -16.83 1.92
C GLU A 20 -13.03 -15.30 2.08
N ARG A 21 -12.82 -14.82 3.30
CA ARG A 21 -12.80 -13.39 3.58
C ARG A 21 -11.42 -12.83 3.32
N ILE A 22 -11.40 -11.68 2.67
CA ILE A 22 -10.19 -10.90 2.44
C ILE A 22 -10.18 -9.75 3.44
N LEU A 23 -9.06 -9.49 4.07
CA LEU A 23 -8.86 -8.26 4.84
C LEU A 23 -8.04 -7.27 4.00
N LEU A 24 -8.55 -6.07 3.83
CA LEU A 24 -7.82 -4.95 3.26
C LEU A 24 -7.41 -3.99 4.38
N LEU A 25 -6.11 -3.94 4.66
CA LEU A 25 -5.53 -2.94 5.55
C LEU A 25 -5.32 -1.65 4.77
N MET A 26 -5.96 -0.55 5.20
CA MET A 26 -5.84 0.76 4.56
C MET A 26 -4.96 1.68 5.42
N LEU A 27 -3.93 2.26 4.80
CA LEU A 27 -2.99 3.19 5.40
C LEU A 27 -3.16 4.57 4.76
N PRO A 28 -3.68 5.56 5.49
CA PRO A 28 -3.91 6.90 4.97
C PRO A 28 -2.60 7.67 4.72
N GLY A 29 -2.69 8.80 4.03
CA GLY A 29 -1.58 9.74 3.88
C GLY A 29 -1.25 10.46 5.19
N ALA A 30 -0.12 11.17 5.22
CA ALA A 30 0.48 11.79 6.42
C ALA A 30 -0.45 12.67 7.27
N LYS A 31 -1.44 13.30 6.64
CA LYS A 31 -2.38 14.24 7.29
C LYS A 31 -3.83 13.72 7.21
N ASN A 32 -4.00 12.49 6.84
CA ASN A 32 -5.32 11.89 6.63
C ASN A 32 -5.65 10.93 7.77
N THR A 33 -6.95 10.78 8.02
CA THR A 33 -7.49 9.89 9.04
C THR A 33 -8.22 8.71 8.40
N PRO A 34 -8.44 7.61 9.14
CA PRO A 34 -9.31 6.52 8.70
C PRO A 34 -10.72 7.00 8.33
N GLN A 35 -11.26 7.98 9.05
CA GLN A 35 -12.58 8.55 8.76
C GLN A 35 -12.61 9.22 7.38
N GLN A 36 -11.56 9.92 7.00
CA GLN A 36 -11.48 10.54 5.67
C GLN A 36 -11.43 9.50 4.54
N LEU A 37 -10.85 8.32 4.75
CA LEU A 37 -10.94 7.23 3.78
C LEU A 37 -12.39 6.77 3.60
N ALA A 38 -13.14 6.63 4.70
CA ALA A 38 -14.55 6.27 4.64
C ALA A 38 -15.39 7.36 3.97
N ASP A 39 -15.24 8.62 4.38
CA ASP A 39 -15.99 9.78 3.89
C ASP A 39 -15.73 10.05 2.39
N ASN A 40 -14.51 9.77 1.91
CA ASN A 40 -14.15 9.89 0.49
C ASN A 40 -14.47 8.64 -0.34
N GLY A 41 -15.26 7.70 0.18
CA GLY A 41 -15.82 6.63 -0.62
C GLY A 41 -14.92 5.42 -0.84
N PHE A 42 -13.79 5.29 -0.15
CA PHE A 42 -12.89 4.15 -0.33
C PHE A 42 -13.52 2.83 0.10
N ILE A 43 -14.29 2.84 1.18
CA ILE A 43 -15.02 1.66 1.67
C ILE A 43 -16.26 1.43 0.81
N SER A 44 -17.04 2.48 0.51
CA SER A 44 -18.27 2.35 -0.28
C SER A 44 -18.00 1.81 -1.69
N ALA A 45 -16.86 2.14 -2.30
CA ALA A 45 -16.46 1.57 -3.58
C ALA A 45 -16.37 0.04 -3.54
N LEU A 46 -15.84 -0.55 -2.47
CA LEU A 46 -15.81 -2.00 -2.30
C LEU A 46 -17.23 -2.59 -2.16
N ARG A 47 -18.12 -1.86 -1.49
CA ARG A 47 -19.53 -2.27 -1.28
C ARG A 47 -20.32 -2.21 -2.60
N GLU A 48 -20.10 -1.19 -3.41
CA GLU A 48 -20.69 -1.06 -4.76
C GLU A 48 -20.29 -2.21 -5.67
N HIS A 49 -19.03 -2.64 -5.60
CA HIS A 49 -18.52 -3.81 -6.32
C HIS A 49 -18.93 -5.17 -5.69
N ARG A 50 -19.65 -5.15 -4.55
CA ARG A 50 -20.08 -6.36 -3.81
C ARG A 50 -18.94 -7.33 -3.50
N LEU A 51 -17.77 -6.78 -3.17
CA LEU A 51 -16.60 -7.59 -2.86
C LEU A 51 -16.65 -8.12 -1.43
N PRO A 52 -16.26 -9.40 -1.18
CA PRO A 52 -16.18 -9.99 0.16
C PRO A 52 -14.89 -9.55 0.88
N VAL A 53 -14.68 -8.24 0.93
CA VAL A 53 -13.46 -7.61 1.47
C VAL A 53 -13.83 -6.85 2.72
N ASP A 54 -13.34 -7.30 3.86
CA ASP A 54 -13.38 -6.56 5.12
C ASP A 54 -12.28 -5.49 5.09
N VAL A 55 -12.54 -4.36 5.69
CA VAL A 55 -11.61 -3.24 5.73
C VAL A 55 -11.18 -2.98 7.17
N LEU A 56 -9.89 -2.81 7.36
CA LEU A 56 -9.32 -2.23 8.57
C LEU A 56 -8.48 -1.00 8.17
N ALA A 57 -9.06 0.19 8.31
CA ALA A 57 -8.35 1.44 8.09
C ALA A 57 -7.64 1.86 9.38
N LEU A 58 -6.32 1.91 9.34
CA LEU A 58 -5.47 2.20 10.49
C LEU A 58 -5.21 3.70 10.65
N ASP A 59 -5.17 4.18 11.88
CA ASP A 59 -4.72 5.54 12.20
C ASP A 59 -3.18 5.62 12.19
N ALA A 60 -2.61 5.49 11.00
CA ALA A 60 -1.17 5.55 10.78
C ALA A 60 -0.74 6.98 10.39
N HIS A 61 -0.88 7.92 11.33
CA HIS A 61 -0.53 9.33 11.13
C HIS A 61 1.01 9.55 11.09
N VAL A 62 1.42 10.73 10.63
CA VAL A 62 2.83 11.05 10.35
C VAL A 62 3.77 10.81 11.54
N ASP A 63 3.33 11.05 12.77
CA ASP A 63 4.18 10.89 13.96
C ASP A 63 4.63 9.44 14.18
N LEU A 64 3.82 8.46 13.75
CA LEU A 64 4.24 7.05 13.79
C LEU A 64 5.39 6.76 12.83
N TYR A 65 5.44 7.44 11.69
CA TYR A 65 6.52 7.26 10.71
C TYR A 65 7.82 7.96 11.10
N LEU A 66 7.77 8.94 12.00
CA LEU A 66 8.98 9.55 12.58
C LEU A 66 9.74 8.56 13.47
N GLU A 67 9.03 7.60 14.06
CA GLU A 67 9.59 6.49 14.83
C GLU A 67 9.29 5.19 14.08
N ARG A 68 10.14 4.85 13.11
CA ARG A 68 9.93 3.70 12.21
C ARG A 68 9.52 2.42 12.93
N GLU A 69 10.12 2.12 14.05
CA GLU A 69 9.84 0.93 14.86
C GLU A 69 8.37 0.88 15.30
N ARG A 70 7.75 2.03 15.55
CA ARG A 70 6.34 2.09 15.98
C ARG A 70 5.38 1.75 14.84
N VAL A 71 5.63 2.25 13.62
CA VAL A 71 4.77 1.90 12.49
C VAL A 71 4.98 0.44 12.09
N GLU A 72 6.21 -0.07 12.13
CA GLU A 72 6.49 -1.48 11.90
C GLU A 72 5.77 -2.37 12.93
N GLN A 73 5.85 -2.03 14.22
CA GLN A 73 5.16 -2.77 15.28
C GLN A 73 3.64 -2.76 15.09
N LEU A 74 3.04 -1.58 14.82
CA LEU A 74 1.61 -1.48 14.54
C LEU A 74 1.18 -2.42 13.42
N LEU A 75 1.95 -2.45 12.32
CA LEU A 75 1.63 -3.28 11.16
C LEU A 75 1.79 -4.76 11.48
N HIS A 76 2.86 -5.16 12.16
CA HIS A 76 3.09 -6.54 12.55
C HIS A 76 2.02 -7.06 13.50
N ASP A 77 1.70 -6.31 14.56
CA ASP A 77 0.65 -6.67 15.52
C ASP A 77 -0.72 -6.79 14.83
N THR A 78 -0.97 -5.91 13.85
CA THR A 78 -2.22 -5.95 13.08
C THR A 78 -2.29 -7.20 12.20
N LEU A 79 -1.20 -7.57 11.52
CA LEU A 79 -1.14 -8.81 10.72
C LEU A 79 -1.32 -10.06 11.59
N ASP A 80 -0.58 -10.13 12.69
CA ASP A 80 -0.65 -11.27 13.60
C ASP A 80 -2.06 -11.44 14.19
N ASN A 81 -2.68 -10.31 14.57
CA ASN A 81 -4.06 -10.30 15.04
C ASN A 81 -5.06 -10.73 13.94
N ALA A 82 -4.89 -10.25 12.70
CA ALA A 82 -5.72 -10.66 11.58
C ALA A 82 -5.61 -12.17 11.29
N ARG A 83 -4.39 -12.70 11.28
CA ARG A 83 -4.14 -14.14 11.09
C ARG A 83 -4.75 -14.98 12.23
N ALA A 84 -4.63 -14.53 13.49
CA ALA A 84 -5.25 -15.20 14.65
C ALA A 84 -6.79 -15.21 14.56
N HIS A 85 -7.39 -14.27 13.84
CA HIS A 85 -8.85 -14.20 13.59
C HIS A 85 -9.28 -14.88 12.28
N GLY A 86 -8.39 -15.62 11.64
CA GLY A 86 -8.70 -16.50 10.52
C GLY A 86 -8.64 -15.84 9.14
N TYR A 87 -8.19 -14.59 9.04
CA TYR A 87 -7.93 -14.01 7.73
C TYR A 87 -6.74 -14.70 7.07
N ARG A 88 -7.00 -15.41 5.98
CA ARG A 88 -5.97 -16.09 5.18
C ARG A 88 -5.46 -15.24 4.03
N ARG A 89 -6.27 -14.29 3.57
CA ARG A 89 -5.96 -13.36 2.50
C ARG A 89 -5.92 -11.94 3.04
N ILE A 90 -4.75 -11.30 2.95
CA ILE A 90 -4.52 -9.94 3.45
C ILE A 90 -3.95 -9.08 2.32
N TRP A 91 -4.61 -7.97 2.07
CA TRP A 91 -4.22 -6.97 1.10
C TRP A 91 -3.88 -5.66 1.80
N LEU A 92 -3.00 -4.87 1.19
CA LEU A 92 -2.64 -3.55 1.66
C LEU A 92 -3.12 -2.48 0.68
N LEU A 93 -3.57 -1.35 1.21
CA LEU A 93 -3.75 -0.10 0.46
C LEU A 93 -2.94 0.99 1.16
N GLY A 94 -2.02 1.63 0.45
CA GLY A 94 -1.26 2.76 0.96
C GLY A 94 -1.43 4.00 0.10
N ILE A 95 -1.83 5.13 0.70
CA ILE A 95 -1.93 6.43 0.04
C ILE A 95 -0.78 7.31 0.50
N SER A 96 -0.02 7.90 -0.41
CA SER A 96 1.08 8.82 -0.08
C SER A 96 2.03 8.20 0.97
N LEU A 97 2.15 8.77 2.18
CA LEU A 97 2.95 8.21 3.28
C LEU A 97 2.49 6.81 3.70
N GLY A 98 1.19 6.50 3.59
CA GLY A 98 0.67 5.14 3.78
C GLY A 98 1.28 4.12 2.81
N GLY A 99 1.74 4.57 1.63
CA GLY A 99 2.51 3.76 0.69
C GLY A 99 3.87 3.32 1.24
N THR A 100 4.53 4.17 2.05
CA THR A 100 5.74 3.79 2.81
C THR A 100 5.42 2.63 3.74
N GLY A 101 4.34 2.74 4.53
CA GLY A 101 3.91 1.70 5.47
C GLY A 101 3.58 0.39 4.76
N ALA A 102 2.83 0.46 3.66
CA ALA A 102 2.48 -0.72 2.87
C ALA A 102 3.72 -1.44 2.33
N MET A 103 4.69 -0.70 1.79
CA MET A 103 5.94 -1.29 1.27
C MET A 103 6.86 -1.79 2.38
N LEU A 104 6.95 -1.10 3.54
CA LEU A 104 7.66 -1.60 4.71
C LEU A 104 7.11 -2.96 5.14
N CYS A 105 5.80 -3.05 5.29
CA CYS A 105 5.11 -4.29 5.67
C CYS A 105 5.36 -5.41 4.65
N ALA A 106 5.14 -5.14 3.37
CA ALA A 106 5.26 -6.14 2.31
C ALA A 106 6.70 -6.64 2.12
N THR A 107 7.72 -5.79 2.29
CA THR A 107 9.13 -6.20 2.18
C THR A 107 9.62 -7.03 3.37
N GLN A 108 8.92 -6.97 4.51
CA GLN A 108 9.27 -7.72 5.73
C GLN A 108 8.43 -8.98 5.90
N ARG A 109 7.18 -8.95 5.48
CA ARG A 109 6.18 -10.02 5.68
C ARG A 109 5.60 -10.47 4.33
N THR A 110 6.46 -10.59 3.30
CA THR A 110 6.10 -10.87 1.90
C THR A 110 5.12 -12.04 1.76
N ALA A 111 5.39 -13.16 2.43
CA ALA A 111 4.57 -14.38 2.33
C ALA A 111 3.17 -14.25 2.96
N GLU A 112 2.88 -13.17 3.66
CA GLU A 112 1.60 -12.95 4.34
C GLU A 112 0.71 -11.94 3.62
N ILE A 113 1.21 -11.32 2.55
CA ILE A 113 0.50 -10.29 1.79
C ILE A 113 0.13 -10.84 0.42
N ASP A 114 -1.15 -10.78 0.08
CA ASP A 114 -1.69 -11.30 -1.19
C ASP A 114 -1.73 -10.25 -2.31
N GLY A 115 -1.56 -8.97 -1.97
CA GLY A 115 -1.49 -7.89 -2.96
C GLY A 115 -1.45 -6.50 -2.32
N ILE A 116 -1.05 -5.53 -3.11
CA ILE A 116 -0.79 -4.17 -2.65
C ILE A 116 -1.39 -3.17 -3.62
N PHE A 117 -2.17 -2.23 -3.11
CA PHE A 117 -2.56 -1.01 -3.81
C PHE A 117 -1.73 0.16 -3.31
N LEU A 118 -1.15 0.90 -4.23
CA LEU A 118 -0.40 2.12 -3.95
C LEU A 118 -1.01 3.28 -4.72
N LEU A 119 -1.47 4.29 -4.00
CA LEU A 119 -2.00 5.52 -4.59
C LEU A 119 -1.04 6.67 -4.28
N ALA A 120 -0.38 7.17 -5.33
CA ALA A 120 0.60 8.25 -5.23
C ALA A 120 1.61 8.05 -4.07
N PRO A 121 2.26 6.86 -3.95
CA PRO A 121 3.04 6.50 -2.78
C PRO A 121 4.22 7.44 -2.56
N PHE A 122 4.46 7.79 -1.30
CA PHE A 122 5.71 8.41 -0.87
C PHE A 122 6.70 7.31 -0.51
N LEU A 123 7.77 7.17 -1.30
CA LEU A 123 8.83 6.17 -1.08
C LEU A 123 10.19 6.82 -0.80
N GLY A 124 10.21 8.13 -0.61
CA GLY A 124 11.39 8.91 -0.30
C GLY A 124 11.22 10.37 -0.71
N THR A 125 12.05 11.23 -0.16
CA THR A 125 12.09 12.65 -0.50
C THR A 125 12.50 12.86 -1.96
N ARG A 126 12.24 14.06 -2.48
CA ARG A 126 12.67 14.42 -3.84
C ARG A 126 14.17 14.24 -4.07
N GLY A 127 14.97 14.45 -3.02
CA GLY A 127 16.43 14.32 -3.11
C GLY A 127 16.84 12.89 -3.44
N ILE A 128 16.35 11.92 -2.67
CA ILE A 128 16.72 10.52 -2.90
C ILE A 128 16.09 9.96 -4.18
N ILE A 129 14.87 10.37 -4.53
CA ILE A 129 14.26 9.97 -5.80
C ILE A 129 15.05 10.50 -7.01
N ALA A 130 15.53 11.75 -6.95
CA ALA A 130 16.40 12.31 -8.00
C ALA A 130 17.76 11.60 -8.06
N GLU A 131 18.32 11.15 -6.93
CA GLU A 131 19.53 10.35 -6.88
C GLU A 131 19.33 8.99 -7.60
N VAL A 132 18.20 8.32 -7.35
CA VAL A 132 17.84 7.07 -8.03
C VAL A 132 17.67 7.29 -9.53
N GLU A 133 17.00 8.36 -9.93
CA GLU A 133 16.83 8.74 -11.34
C GLU A 133 18.18 9.01 -12.04
N ALA A 134 19.05 9.77 -11.38
CA ALA A 134 20.39 10.09 -11.90
C ALA A 134 21.28 8.84 -12.03
N ALA A 135 21.07 7.82 -11.22
CA ALA A 135 21.75 6.53 -11.32
C ALA A 135 21.25 5.66 -12.48
N GLY A 136 20.18 6.07 -13.18
CA GLY A 136 19.54 5.29 -14.24
C GLY A 136 18.42 4.36 -13.76
N GLY A 137 17.86 4.63 -12.58
CA GLY A 137 16.75 3.90 -11.98
C GLY A 137 17.15 2.99 -10.83
N LEU A 138 16.14 2.42 -10.18
CA LEU A 138 16.30 1.68 -8.92
C LEU A 138 17.27 0.49 -9.03
N HIS A 139 17.29 -0.23 -10.16
CA HIS A 139 18.20 -1.36 -10.35
C HIS A 139 19.68 -0.97 -10.44
N GLN A 140 19.97 0.23 -10.92
CA GLN A 140 21.35 0.73 -11.09
C GLN A 140 21.82 1.55 -9.89
N TRP A 141 20.86 1.97 -9.05
CA TRP A 141 21.14 2.78 -7.89
C TRP A 141 21.87 1.96 -6.81
N GLN A 142 22.81 2.61 -6.15
CA GLN A 142 23.54 2.02 -5.03
C GLN A 142 23.25 2.83 -3.78
N ALA A 143 22.67 2.16 -2.78
CA ALA A 143 22.32 2.80 -1.52
C ALA A 143 23.52 3.39 -0.76
N GLY A 144 24.73 2.90 -1.02
CA GLY A 144 25.90 3.27 -0.23
C GLY A 144 25.81 2.80 1.22
N GLU A 145 26.52 3.51 2.10
CA GLU A 145 26.43 3.28 3.54
C GLU A 145 25.11 3.86 4.08
N ILE A 146 24.28 3.02 4.66
CA ILE A 146 23.00 3.42 5.25
C ILE A 146 23.19 3.66 6.74
N VAL A 147 23.11 4.93 7.14
CA VAL A 147 23.10 5.28 8.56
C VAL A 147 21.75 4.95 9.19
N SER A 148 21.73 4.68 10.49
CA SER A 148 20.58 4.13 11.22
C SER A 148 19.26 4.95 11.08
N LEU A 149 19.36 6.24 10.81
CA LEU A 149 18.21 7.14 10.64
C LEU A 149 17.82 7.39 9.18
N ASP A 150 18.55 6.84 8.21
CA ASP A 150 18.22 6.98 6.78
C ASP A 150 17.19 5.93 6.34
N TYR A 151 15.96 6.11 6.84
CA TYR A 151 14.85 5.18 6.61
C TYR A 151 14.42 5.10 5.15
N GLU A 152 14.54 6.21 4.40
CA GLU A 152 14.18 6.25 2.98
C GLU A 152 15.12 5.40 2.15
N ARG A 153 16.42 5.57 2.35
CA ARG A 153 17.45 4.78 1.66
C ARG A 153 17.35 3.30 2.00
N ALA A 154 17.10 2.99 3.28
CA ALA A 154 16.90 1.61 3.73
C ALA A 154 15.64 0.97 3.10
N LEU A 155 14.55 1.71 2.95
CA LEU A 155 13.34 1.23 2.29
C LEU A 155 13.58 1.00 0.80
N LEU A 156 14.20 1.95 0.10
CA LEU A 156 14.49 1.81 -1.33
C LEU A 156 15.42 0.64 -1.61
N GLN A 157 16.41 0.39 -0.75
CA GLN A 157 17.28 -0.78 -0.87
C GLN A 157 16.48 -2.09 -0.68
N LYS A 158 15.55 -2.14 0.27
CA LYS A 158 14.67 -3.31 0.43
C LYS A 158 13.80 -3.52 -0.82
N ILE A 159 13.19 -2.45 -1.34
CA ILE A 159 12.37 -2.51 -2.56
C ILE A 159 13.22 -2.97 -3.77
N GLN A 160 14.44 -2.46 -3.92
CA GLN A 160 15.38 -2.88 -4.96
C GLN A 160 15.66 -4.38 -4.95
N ASN A 161 15.74 -4.97 -3.75
CA ASN A 161 16.01 -6.38 -3.56
C ASN A 161 14.77 -7.28 -3.72
N CYS A 162 13.59 -6.69 -3.88
CA CYS A 162 12.36 -7.45 -4.07
C CYS A 162 12.14 -7.79 -5.55
N PRO A 163 11.70 -9.01 -5.87
CA PRO A 163 11.37 -9.42 -7.24
C PRO A 163 9.97 -8.93 -7.63
N LEU A 164 9.78 -7.60 -7.75
CA LEU A 164 8.47 -6.92 -7.84
C LEU A 164 7.55 -7.38 -8.97
N ALA A 165 8.10 -7.93 -10.06
CA ALA A 165 7.33 -8.36 -11.22
C ALA A 165 7.21 -9.88 -11.32
N THR A 166 7.51 -10.61 -10.27
CA THR A 166 7.45 -12.08 -10.22
C THR A 166 6.37 -12.56 -9.25
N ASN A 167 6.09 -13.86 -9.26
CA ASN A 167 5.16 -14.47 -8.31
C ASN A 167 5.72 -14.59 -6.88
N ASP A 168 7.00 -14.28 -6.68
CA ASP A 168 7.65 -14.34 -5.37
C ASP A 168 7.44 -13.06 -4.54
N PHE A 169 6.75 -12.07 -5.11
CA PHE A 169 6.34 -10.84 -4.42
C PHE A 169 4.85 -10.55 -4.66
N PRO A 170 4.13 -10.00 -3.68
CA PRO A 170 2.73 -9.64 -3.86
C PRO A 170 2.53 -8.70 -5.05
N PRO A 171 1.52 -8.92 -5.90
CA PRO A 171 1.25 -8.02 -7.02
C PRO A 171 0.97 -6.60 -6.52
N ILE A 172 1.59 -5.62 -7.16
CA ILE A 172 1.40 -4.20 -6.86
C ILE A 172 0.52 -3.57 -7.94
N PHE A 173 -0.56 -2.93 -7.50
CA PHE A 173 -1.45 -2.11 -8.32
C PHE A 173 -1.18 -0.64 -7.99
N LEU A 174 -0.58 0.08 -8.93
CA LEU A 174 -0.10 1.45 -8.74
C LEU A 174 -1.00 2.45 -9.44
N GLY A 175 -1.42 3.49 -8.72
CA GLY A 175 -2.15 4.61 -9.28
C GLY A 175 -1.51 5.96 -8.92
N TYR A 176 -1.41 6.89 -9.89
CA TYR A 176 -0.93 8.24 -9.61
C TYR A 176 -1.43 9.27 -10.62
N GLY A 177 -1.50 10.53 -10.19
CA GLY A 177 -1.82 11.65 -11.04
C GLY A 177 -0.62 12.10 -11.89
N SER A 178 -0.86 12.41 -13.18
CA SER A 178 0.20 12.89 -14.08
C SER A 178 0.75 14.27 -13.70
N GLU A 179 -0.03 15.03 -12.92
CA GLU A 179 0.32 16.37 -12.43
C GLU A 179 0.76 16.36 -10.95
N ASP A 180 0.82 15.17 -10.35
CA ASP A 180 1.26 15.03 -8.97
C ASP A 180 2.72 15.46 -8.82
N ARG A 181 2.94 16.45 -7.95
CA ARG A 181 4.28 16.99 -7.66
C ARG A 181 5.24 15.98 -7.02
N TYR A 182 4.71 14.86 -6.50
CA TYR A 182 5.48 13.78 -5.87
C TYR A 182 5.55 12.52 -6.74
N ARG A 183 5.06 12.55 -7.99
CA ARG A 183 4.98 11.38 -8.88
C ARG A 183 6.31 10.68 -9.17
N GLY A 184 7.45 11.29 -8.86
CA GLY A 184 8.78 10.71 -9.11
C GLY A 184 8.92 9.30 -8.51
N ALA A 185 8.46 9.07 -7.27
CA ALA A 185 8.47 7.75 -6.65
C ALA A 185 7.56 6.76 -7.39
N SER A 186 6.40 7.21 -7.87
CA SER A 186 5.49 6.38 -8.66
C SER A 186 6.08 6.03 -10.02
N ILE A 187 6.71 6.98 -10.71
CA ILE A 187 7.41 6.75 -11.99
C ILE A 187 8.54 5.73 -11.79
N MET A 188 9.36 5.91 -10.76
CA MET A 188 10.45 4.99 -10.42
C MET A 188 9.90 3.55 -10.22
N LEU A 189 8.83 3.39 -9.44
CA LEU A 189 8.24 2.09 -9.17
C LEU A 189 7.57 1.49 -10.42
N SER A 190 6.91 2.31 -11.24
CA SER A 190 6.20 1.86 -12.44
C SER A 190 7.10 1.18 -13.46
N ALA A 191 8.40 1.53 -13.49
CA ALA A 191 9.39 0.88 -14.36
C ALA A 191 9.60 -0.61 -14.05
N HIS A 192 9.13 -1.07 -12.88
CA HIS A 192 9.30 -2.45 -12.39
C HIS A 192 7.97 -3.21 -12.31
N LEU A 193 6.88 -2.64 -12.79
CA LEU A 193 5.55 -3.24 -12.71
C LEU A 193 4.96 -3.53 -14.09
N PRO A 194 4.13 -4.57 -14.22
CA PRO A 194 3.38 -4.81 -15.45
C PRO A 194 2.45 -3.62 -15.77
N GLN A 195 2.41 -3.21 -17.04
CA GLN A 195 1.63 -2.04 -17.48
C GLN A 195 0.15 -2.12 -17.11
N GLN A 196 -0.44 -3.32 -17.14
CA GLN A 196 -1.84 -3.54 -16.74
C GLN A 196 -2.13 -3.30 -15.25
N CYS A 197 -1.10 -3.23 -14.41
CA CYS A 197 -1.20 -2.94 -12.98
C CYS A 197 -1.03 -1.45 -12.67
N ILE A 198 -0.87 -0.60 -13.69
CA ILE A 198 -0.58 0.82 -13.52
C ILE A 198 -1.74 1.66 -14.06
N ALA A 199 -2.24 2.58 -13.24
CA ALA A 199 -3.24 3.56 -13.61
C ALA A 199 -2.66 4.98 -13.50
N VAL A 200 -2.60 5.71 -14.60
CA VAL A 200 -2.22 7.12 -14.63
C VAL A 200 -3.40 7.93 -15.15
N ILE A 201 -3.72 9.02 -14.47
CA ILE A 201 -4.79 9.95 -14.87
C ILE A 201 -4.32 11.39 -14.74
N PRO A 202 -4.91 12.37 -15.46
CA PRO A 202 -4.75 13.78 -15.12
C PRO A 202 -5.17 14.02 -13.67
N GLY A 203 -4.41 14.81 -12.93
CA GLY A 203 -4.70 15.14 -11.54
C GLY A 203 -3.47 15.23 -10.66
N GLY A 204 -3.65 15.74 -9.44
CA GLY A 204 -2.60 16.06 -8.48
C GLY A 204 -2.44 15.03 -7.37
N HIS A 205 -1.94 15.53 -6.22
CA HIS A 205 -1.76 14.77 -4.99
C HIS A 205 -2.91 15.06 -4.03
N ASP A 206 -4.11 14.64 -4.39
CA ASP A 206 -5.36 15.01 -3.73
C ASP A 206 -6.41 13.90 -3.76
N TRP A 207 -7.47 14.08 -2.95
CA TRP A 207 -8.55 13.12 -2.82
C TRP A 207 -9.31 12.89 -4.13
N GLU A 208 -9.53 13.91 -4.93
CA GLU A 208 -10.27 13.81 -6.19
C GLU A 208 -9.55 12.84 -7.13
N THR A 209 -8.24 12.97 -7.24
CA THR A 209 -7.39 12.08 -8.03
C THR A 209 -7.36 10.66 -7.45
N TRP A 210 -7.18 10.52 -6.14
CA TRP A 210 -7.06 9.20 -5.51
C TRP A 210 -8.35 8.38 -5.58
N ILE A 211 -9.52 9.01 -5.47
CA ILE A 211 -10.83 8.33 -5.60
C ILE A 211 -10.99 7.75 -7.00
N VAL A 212 -10.68 8.53 -8.04
CA VAL A 212 -10.78 8.05 -9.43
C VAL A 212 -9.79 6.92 -9.70
N LEU A 213 -8.57 7.02 -9.18
CA LEU A 213 -7.56 5.97 -9.27
C LEU A 213 -8.02 4.69 -8.56
N TRP A 214 -8.61 4.81 -7.36
CA TRP A 214 -9.13 3.68 -6.61
C TRP A 214 -10.20 2.92 -7.40
N GLN A 215 -11.18 3.62 -7.96
CA GLN A 215 -12.21 3.03 -8.81
C GLN A 215 -11.63 2.31 -10.03
N LYS A 216 -10.63 2.92 -10.68
CA LYS A 216 -9.94 2.30 -11.83
C LYS A 216 -9.22 1.00 -11.43
N LEU A 217 -8.50 1.01 -10.31
CA LEU A 217 -7.78 -0.17 -9.84
C LEU A 217 -8.73 -1.29 -9.39
N LEU A 218 -9.87 -0.97 -8.79
CA LEU A 218 -10.92 -1.97 -8.51
C LEU A 218 -11.51 -2.57 -9.79
N GLY A 219 -11.63 -1.77 -10.84
CA GLY A 219 -12.12 -2.22 -12.16
C GLY A 219 -11.27 -3.30 -12.82
N ILE A 220 -9.98 -3.44 -12.45
CA ILE A 220 -9.08 -4.50 -12.92
C ILE A 220 -9.43 -5.86 -12.27
N LYS A 221 -10.32 -5.89 -11.28
CA LYS A 221 -10.74 -7.07 -10.50
C LYS A 221 -9.57 -7.78 -9.79
N PRO A 222 -8.73 -7.06 -9.06
CA PRO A 222 -7.48 -7.59 -8.51
C PRO A 222 -7.69 -8.73 -7.51
N PHE A 223 -8.79 -8.73 -6.75
CA PHE A 223 -9.09 -9.75 -5.75
C PHE A 223 -9.49 -11.12 -6.34
N THR A 224 -9.72 -11.21 -7.65
CA THR A 224 -10.13 -12.45 -8.35
C THR A 224 -8.97 -13.13 -9.09
N SER A 225 -7.81 -12.48 -9.20
CA SER A 225 -6.73 -12.81 -10.14
C SER A 225 -5.60 -13.64 -9.56
N LEU A 226 -5.76 -14.31 -8.42
CA LEU A 226 -4.74 -15.25 -7.98
C LEU A 226 -5.14 -16.66 -8.38
N PRO A 227 -4.31 -17.38 -9.19
CA PRO A 227 -4.50 -18.80 -9.38
C PRO A 227 -4.47 -19.49 -8.02
N ALA A 228 -5.41 -20.40 -7.80
CA ALA A 228 -5.34 -21.31 -6.67
C ALA A 228 -3.93 -21.96 -6.70
N GLN A 229 -3.14 -21.73 -5.68
CA GLN A 229 -1.90 -22.48 -5.51
C GLN A 229 -2.31 -23.96 -5.35
N ILE A 230 -1.90 -24.75 -6.33
CA ILE A 230 -1.98 -26.23 -6.31
C ILE A 230 -0.94 -26.75 -5.34
#